data_57b3615fddd7e77c3160eb529ba5785c
#
_entry.id   57b3615fddd7e77c3160eb529ba5785c
#
_cell.length_a   1.000
_cell.length_b   1.000
_cell.length_c   1.000
_cell.angle_alpha   90.00
_cell.angle_beta   90.00
_cell.angle_gamma   90.00
#
_symmetry.space_group_name_H-M   'P 1'
#
loop_
_entity.id
_entity.type
_entity.pdbx_description
1 polymer ?
#
loop_
_entity_poly.entity_id
_entity_poly.type
_entity_poly.pdbx_seq_one_letter_code
_entity_poly.pdbx_strand_id
1 'polypeptide(L)'
;MNRQVLGVVAHVDSGKTTLLEAMLYKTGRIKKLGRVDHQDAYLDTDDRERERGITIFSKQAECIIGENEVTLLDTPGHIDFSAEMERVLSILDYAVLVVNGMEGVQSHTETLWSLLQDYNVPVFLFVNKMDMSGLTREELMKDIRKRLSGGCIDFSEEDSDRDEEIAMTDEDVLNTYLDVGTVGDDVIRKLIADRKVFPCCFGSALKVTGVDYLIELLDRYMLPGEYPEEFGARVYKITRDEKGNRLTHMKITGGSLAIRDTLYPDSDEKVNQIRIYSGEKFRTVEQADAGMVCAVTGFVGTYAGEGLGHEPGHEDKKLVPVLSYKMIYPEDTDPYVLLDNIRKLE
;
A
#
# COMPACT_ATOMS: atom_id res chain seq x y z
N MET A 1 20.13 -5.79 1.57
CA MET A 1 19.11 -5.18 0.70
C MET A 1 18.01 -4.70 1.61
N ASN A 2 17.63 -3.44 1.53
CA ASN A 2 16.51 -2.91 2.33
C ASN A 2 15.19 -3.40 1.72
N ARG A 3 14.23 -3.72 2.57
CA ARG A 3 12.90 -4.17 2.14
C ARG A 3 11.85 -3.20 2.58
N GLN A 4 10.91 -2.90 1.70
CA GLN A 4 9.83 -1.95 1.96
C GLN A 4 8.53 -2.39 1.32
N VAL A 5 7.43 -2.05 1.96
CA VAL A 5 6.08 -2.29 1.47
C VAL A 5 5.47 -0.96 1.06
N LEU A 6 5.23 -0.79 -0.24
CA LEU A 6 4.67 0.41 -0.84
C LEU A 6 3.25 0.14 -1.31
N GLY A 7 2.28 0.78 -0.68
CA GLY A 7 0.88 0.70 -1.12
C GLY A 7 0.55 1.78 -2.16
N VAL A 8 -0.22 1.43 -3.17
CA VAL A 8 -0.80 2.43 -4.07
C VAL A 8 -2.29 2.55 -3.78
N VAL A 9 -2.71 3.72 -3.35
CA VAL A 9 -4.07 4.04 -2.94
C VAL A 9 -4.66 5.13 -3.82
N ALA A 10 -5.93 5.02 -4.15
CA ALA A 10 -6.58 5.98 -5.04
C ALA A 10 -8.11 5.93 -4.92
N HIS A 11 -8.75 7.04 -5.25
CA HIS A 11 -10.16 7.01 -5.61
C HIS A 11 -10.37 6.19 -6.90
N VAL A 12 -11.58 5.63 -7.04
CA VAL A 12 -11.98 4.86 -8.24
C VAL A 12 -11.66 5.67 -9.50
N ASP A 13 -11.21 5.00 -10.55
CA ASP A 13 -10.85 5.58 -11.85
C ASP A 13 -9.72 6.63 -11.84
N SER A 14 -9.00 6.83 -10.74
CA SER A 14 -7.81 7.71 -10.73
C SER A 14 -6.61 7.10 -11.48
N GLY A 15 -6.66 5.81 -11.86
CA GLY A 15 -5.61 5.12 -12.62
C GLY A 15 -4.57 4.42 -11.77
N LYS A 16 -4.95 3.94 -10.58
CA LYS A 16 -4.12 3.19 -9.65
C LYS A 16 -3.42 1.99 -10.29
N THR A 17 -4.20 1.03 -10.83
CA THR A 17 -3.65 -0.17 -11.48
C THR A 17 -2.80 0.17 -12.70
N THR A 18 -3.17 1.21 -13.46
CA THR A 18 -2.36 1.71 -14.58
C THR A 18 -1.00 2.25 -14.13
N LEU A 19 -0.97 2.95 -12.98
CA LEU A 19 0.30 3.42 -12.39
C LEU A 19 1.17 2.26 -11.93
N LEU A 20 0.59 1.27 -11.25
CA LEU A 20 1.32 0.07 -10.82
C LEU A 20 1.92 -0.68 -12.00
N GLU A 21 1.14 -0.89 -13.07
CA GLU A 21 1.64 -1.49 -14.32
C GLU A 21 2.81 -0.69 -14.91
N ALA A 22 2.69 0.64 -14.95
CA ALA A 22 3.75 1.51 -15.45
C ALA A 22 5.02 1.43 -14.57
N MET A 23 4.89 1.38 -13.24
CA MET A 23 6.00 1.20 -12.32
C MET A 23 6.68 -0.16 -12.51
N LEU A 24 5.91 -1.26 -12.61
CA LEU A 24 6.44 -2.61 -12.87
C LEU A 24 7.14 -2.71 -14.22
N TYR A 25 6.65 -2.01 -15.24
CA TYR A 25 7.29 -1.93 -16.54
C TYR A 25 8.62 -1.15 -16.49
N LYS A 26 8.64 0.01 -15.82
CA LYS A 26 9.83 0.85 -15.70
C LYS A 26 10.93 0.21 -14.85
N THR A 27 10.56 -0.51 -13.80
CA THR A 27 11.50 -1.28 -12.98
C THR A 27 11.95 -2.60 -13.64
N GLY A 28 11.46 -2.89 -14.85
CA GLY A 28 11.84 -4.09 -15.61
C GLY A 28 11.25 -5.39 -15.09
N ARG A 29 10.31 -5.31 -14.13
CA ARG A 29 9.64 -6.51 -13.59
C ARG A 29 8.77 -7.19 -14.64
N ILE A 30 8.09 -6.40 -15.48
CA ILE A 30 7.31 -6.88 -16.62
C ILE A 30 7.92 -6.36 -17.94
N LYS A 31 7.87 -7.18 -18.99
CA LYS A 31 8.46 -6.83 -20.31
C LYS A 31 7.50 -6.08 -21.21
N LYS A 32 6.21 -6.18 -20.96
CA LYS A 32 5.13 -5.55 -21.74
C LYS A 32 4.22 -4.82 -20.74
N LEU A 33 3.87 -3.58 -21.08
CA LEU A 33 2.91 -2.81 -20.31
C LEU A 33 1.52 -3.42 -20.50
N GLY A 34 0.92 -3.91 -19.39
CA GLY A 34 -0.47 -4.36 -19.37
C GLY A 34 -1.42 -3.16 -19.36
N ARG A 35 -2.65 -3.37 -19.82
CA ARG A 35 -3.71 -2.36 -19.82
C ARG A 35 -4.99 -2.91 -19.23
N VAL A 36 -5.57 -2.17 -18.31
CA VAL A 36 -6.83 -2.54 -17.64
C VAL A 36 -7.97 -2.65 -18.65
N ASP A 37 -8.05 -1.71 -19.61
CA ASP A 37 -9.05 -1.70 -20.67
C ASP A 37 -8.92 -2.85 -21.68
N HIS A 38 -7.74 -3.46 -21.78
CA HIS A 38 -7.49 -4.67 -22.59
C HIS A 38 -7.56 -5.97 -21.78
N GLN A 39 -7.80 -5.88 -20.45
CA GLN A 39 -7.85 -7.02 -19.52
C GLN A 39 -6.56 -7.87 -19.50
N ASP A 40 -5.40 -7.24 -19.82
CA ASP A 40 -4.09 -7.90 -19.84
C ASP A 40 -3.12 -7.33 -18.80
N ALA A 41 -3.63 -6.59 -17.78
CA ALA A 41 -2.85 -6.07 -16.68
C ALA A 41 -2.31 -7.21 -15.80
N TYR A 42 -1.04 -7.11 -15.39
CA TYR A 42 -0.32 -8.12 -14.62
C TYR A 42 -0.96 -8.40 -13.24
N LEU A 43 -1.53 -7.36 -12.63
CA LEU A 43 -2.18 -7.46 -11.32
C LEU A 43 -3.68 -7.77 -11.41
N ASP A 44 -4.36 -7.58 -12.54
CA ASP A 44 -5.78 -7.92 -12.71
C ASP A 44 -5.96 -9.42 -13.01
N THR A 45 -5.99 -10.22 -11.97
CA THR A 45 -5.99 -11.69 -12.06
C THR A 45 -7.36 -12.32 -11.84
N ASP A 46 -8.31 -11.62 -11.19
CA ASP A 46 -9.67 -12.11 -10.89
C ASP A 46 -10.65 -11.71 -12.01
N ASP A 47 -11.41 -12.66 -12.53
CA ASP A 47 -12.37 -12.42 -13.63
C ASP A 47 -13.45 -11.40 -13.24
N ARG A 48 -13.88 -11.36 -11.97
CA ARG A 48 -14.86 -10.39 -11.45
C ARG A 48 -14.30 -8.97 -11.42
N GLU A 49 -13.00 -8.81 -11.17
CA GLU A 49 -12.31 -7.52 -11.24
C GLU A 49 -12.19 -7.06 -12.69
N ARG A 50 -11.82 -7.97 -13.59
CA ARG A 50 -11.72 -7.69 -15.04
C ARG A 50 -13.08 -7.28 -15.63
N GLU A 51 -14.17 -7.96 -15.25
CA GLU A 51 -15.52 -7.64 -15.72
C GLU A 51 -16.00 -6.27 -15.23
N ARG A 52 -15.63 -5.88 -14.00
CA ARG A 52 -16.08 -4.64 -13.37
C ARG A 52 -15.10 -3.48 -13.53
N GLY A 53 -13.86 -3.74 -13.93
CA GLY A 53 -12.78 -2.74 -14.03
C GLY A 53 -12.36 -2.15 -12.69
N ILE A 54 -12.57 -2.88 -11.58
CA ILE A 54 -12.24 -2.41 -10.22
C ILE A 54 -11.41 -3.46 -9.48
N THR A 55 -10.47 -3.03 -8.65
CA THR A 55 -9.74 -3.90 -7.72
C THR A 55 -10.63 -4.22 -6.51
N ILE A 56 -10.85 -5.50 -6.23
CA ILE A 56 -11.62 -6.00 -5.08
C ILE A 56 -10.69 -6.52 -4.00
N PHE A 57 -9.65 -7.27 -4.39
CA PHE A 57 -8.69 -7.88 -3.50
C PHE A 57 -7.32 -7.22 -3.62
N SER A 58 -6.66 -7.06 -2.48
CA SER A 58 -5.27 -6.60 -2.47
C SER A 58 -4.38 -7.64 -3.16
N LYS A 59 -3.50 -7.16 -4.03
CA LYS A 59 -2.51 -7.96 -4.76
C LYS A 59 -1.13 -7.38 -4.58
N GLN A 60 -0.12 -8.22 -4.71
CA GLN A 60 1.26 -7.81 -4.54
C GLN A 60 2.11 -8.14 -5.77
N ALA A 61 3.12 -7.31 -5.98
CA ALA A 61 4.21 -7.57 -6.92
C ALA A 61 5.53 -7.08 -6.33
N GLU A 62 6.59 -7.85 -6.55
CA GLU A 62 7.95 -7.45 -6.15
C GLU A 62 8.63 -6.68 -7.29
N CYS A 63 9.31 -5.60 -6.97
CA CYS A 63 10.20 -4.88 -7.89
C CYS A 63 11.43 -4.34 -7.15
N ILE A 64 12.41 -3.83 -7.91
CA ILE A 64 13.59 -3.18 -7.37
C ILE A 64 13.50 -1.69 -7.70
N ILE A 65 13.64 -0.84 -6.69
CA ILE A 65 13.74 0.62 -6.81
C ILE A 65 15.08 1.01 -6.18
N GLY A 66 16.05 1.40 -7.01
CA GLY A 66 17.43 1.64 -6.57
C GLY A 66 18.05 0.40 -5.94
N GLU A 67 18.41 0.49 -4.66
CA GLU A 67 18.96 -0.62 -3.87
C GLU A 67 17.90 -1.33 -3.00
N ASN A 68 16.63 -0.92 -3.10
CA ASN A 68 15.54 -1.43 -2.26
C ASN A 68 14.73 -2.52 -2.96
N GLU A 69 14.48 -3.63 -2.26
CA GLU A 69 13.43 -4.60 -2.63
C GLU A 69 12.08 -4.04 -2.18
N VAL A 70 11.23 -3.69 -3.14
CA VAL A 70 9.93 -3.09 -2.87
C VAL A 70 8.81 -4.07 -3.19
N THR A 71 7.98 -4.37 -2.19
CA THR A 71 6.70 -5.05 -2.40
C THR A 71 5.64 -4.00 -2.67
N LEU A 72 5.21 -3.90 -3.93
CA LEU A 72 4.08 -3.07 -4.34
C LEU A 72 2.78 -3.78 -3.97
N LEU A 73 1.89 -3.07 -3.27
CA LEU A 73 0.55 -3.54 -2.93
C LEU A 73 -0.50 -2.73 -3.68
N ASP A 74 -1.27 -3.43 -4.51
CA ASP A 74 -2.48 -2.89 -5.13
C ASP A 74 -3.63 -2.97 -4.13
N THR A 75 -4.26 -1.84 -3.79
CA THR A 75 -5.32 -1.78 -2.80
C THR A 75 -6.69 -1.59 -3.49
N PRO A 76 -7.79 -2.09 -2.93
CA PRO A 76 -9.11 -1.75 -3.42
C PRO A 76 -9.34 -0.24 -3.44
N GLY A 77 -9.84 0.29 -4.56
CA GLY A 77 -10.14 1.72 -4.70
C GLY A 77 -11.59 2.10 -4.40
N HIS A 78 -12.48 1.12 -4.21
CA HIS A 78 -13.91 1.34 -3.97
C HIS A 78 -14.24 1.33 -2.47
N ILE A 79 -15.10 2.23 -2.04
CA ILE A 79 -15.49 2.40 -0.64
C ILE A 79 -16.10 1.12 -0.02
N ASP A 80 -16.75 0.29 -0.83
CA ASP A 80 -17.34 -0.98 -0.38
C ASP A 80 -16.30 -1.99 0.11
N PHE A 81 -15.03 -1.81 -0.28
CA PHE A 81 -13.91 -2.68 0.11
C PHE A 81 -12.97 -2.01 1.12
N SER A 82 -13.46 -1.00 1.83
CA SER A 82 -12.68 -0.22 2.80
C SER A 82 -12.03 -1.07 3.89
N ALA A 83 -12.69 -2.15 4.33
CA ALA A 83 -12.13 -3.05 5.35
C ALA A 83 -10.91 -3.83 4.83
N GLU A 84 -10.91 -4.26 3.57
CA GLU A 84 -9.74 -4.89 2.94
C GLU A 84 -8.60 -3.87 2.77
N MET A 85 -8.93 -2.66 2.35
CA MET A 85 -7.96 -1.57 2.22
C MET A 85 -7.33 -1.24 3.58
N GLU A 86 -8.13 -1.07 4.65
CA GLU A 86 -7.64 -0.74 5.99
C GLU A 86 -6.63 -1.77 6.51
N ARG A 87 -6.90 -3.07 6.29
CA ARG A 87 -5.98 -4.14 6.65
C ARG A 87 -4.64 -4.02 5.93
N VAL A 88 -4.65 -3.60 4.67
CA VAL A 88 -3.41 -3.38 3.89
C VAL A 88 -2.65 -2.17 4.42
N LEU A 89 -3.34 -1.08 4.80
CA LEU A 89 -2.68 0.11 5.34
C LEU A 89 -1.83 -0.20 6.58
N SER A 90 -2.26 -1.16 7.42
CA SER A 90 -1.55 -1.55 8.63
C SER A 90 -0.17 -2.16 8.42
N ILE A 91 0.16 -2.58 7.20
CA ILE A 91 1.44 -3.20 6.85
C ILE A 91 2.31 -2.35 5.92
N LEU A 92 1.86 -1.15 5.53
CA LEU A 92 2.62 -0.27 4.63
C LEU A 92 3.75 0.43 5.37
N ASP A 93 4.90 0.55 4.68
CA ASP A 93 5.97 1.46 5.09
C ASP A 93 5.79 2.84 4.45
N TYR A 94 5.28 2.87 3.22
CA TYR A 94 4.99 4.07 2.44
C TYR A 94 3.74 3.88 1.59
N ALA A 95 3.13 4.98 1.17
CA ALA A 95 2.02 4.97 0.23
C ALA A 95 2.24 5.96 -0.93
N VAL A 96 1.74 5.59 -2.11
CA VAL A 96 1.53 6.52 -3.22
C VAL A 96 0.03 6.79 -3.32
N LEU A 97 -0.37 8.01 -3.00
CA LEU A 97 -1.74 8.48 -3.19
C LEU A 97 -1.91 9.04 -4.60
N VAL A 98 -2.74 8.39 -5.41
CA VAL A 98 -2.99 8.82 -6.79
C VAL A 98 -4.19 9.76 -6.82
N VAL A 99 -3.95 10.99 -7.29
CA VAL A 99 -4.97 12.01 -7.47
C VAL A 99 -5.30 12.13 -8.96
N ASN A 100 -6.58 12.23 -9.31
CA ASN A 100 -7.00 12.43 -10.68
C ASN A 100 -6.83 13.91 -11.09
N GLY A 101 -5.91 14.21 -11.99
CA GLY A 101 -5.62 15.58 -12.46
C GLY A 101 -6.78 16.25 -13.20
N MET A 102 -7.78 15.50 -13.67
CA MET A 102 -8.98 16.09 -14.30
C MET A 102 -10.00 16.60 -13.27
N GLU A 103 -10.01 16.04 -12.07
CA GLU A 103 -11.06 16.27 -11.06
C GLU A 103 -10.49 16.85 -9.74
N GLY A 104 -9.17 16.80 -9.56
CA GLY A 104 -8.51 17.19 -8.32
C GLY A 104 -8.81 16.21 -7.17
N VAL A 105 -8.77 16.72 -5.95
CA VAL A 105 -9.03 15.93 -4.73
C VAL A 105 -10.54 15.65 -4.60
N GLN A 106 -10.90 14.37 -4.49
CA GLN A 106 -12.28 13.93 -4.32
C GLN A 106 -12.56 13.53 -2.86
N SER A 107 -13.84 13.42 -2.46
CA SER A 107 -14.20 13.08 -1.06
C SER A 107 -13.60 11.76 -0.59
N HIS A 108 -13.54 10.75 -1.47
CA HIS A 108 -12.89 9.49 -1.10
C HIS A 108 -11.37 9.62 -0.97
N THR A 109 -10.73 10.50 -1.73
CA THR A 109 -9.31 10.85 -1.56
C THR A 109 -9.03 11.43 -0.17
N GLU A 110 -9.94 12.28 0.34
CA GLU A 110 -9.84 12.82 1.71
C GLU A 110 -10.01 11.71 2.77
N THR A 111 -10.92 10.75 2.54
CA THR A 111 -11.05 9.58 3.43
C THR A 111 -9.78 8.73 3.45
N LEU A 112 -9.20 8.45 2.26
CA LEU A 112 -7.92 7.73 2.16
C LEU A 112 -6.79 8.48 2.87
N TRP A 113 -6.74 9.79 2.71
CA TRP A 113 -5.76 10.65 3.39
C TRP A 113 -5.88 10.56 4.91
N SER A 114 -7.10 10.63 5.45
CA SER A 114 -7.34 10.49 6.88
C SER A 114 -6.91 9.12 7.40
N LEU A 115 -7.22 8.04 6.68
CA LEU A 115 -6.78 6.69 7.06
C LEU A 115 -5.26 6.56 7.04
N LEU A 116 -4.58 7.07 5.99
CA LEU A 116 -3.12 7.09 5.94
C LEU A 116 -2.51 7.89 7.10
N GLN A 117 -3.21 8.92 7.58
CA GLN A 117 -2.81 9.67 8.77
C GLN A 117 -3.01 8.84 10.04
N ASP A 118 -4.15 8.17 10.20
CA ASP A 118 -4.47 7.35 11.36
C ASP A 118 -3.50 6.16 11.53
N TYR A 119 -3.01 5.61 10.41
CA TYR A 119 -1.99 4.56 10.38
C TYR A 119 -0.56 5.10 10.33
N ASN A 120 -0.36 6.41 10.40
CA ASN A 120 0.94 7.08 10.35
C ASN A 120 1.81 6.68 9.13
N VAL A 121 1.18 6.39 7.98
CA VAL A 121 1.89 5.99 6.76
C VAL A 121 2.41 7.22 6.02
N PRO A 122 3.72 7.37 5.75
CA PRO A 122 4.28 8.41 4.91
C PRO A 122 3.76 8.33 3.48
N VAL A 123 3.50 9.49 2.83
CA VAL A 123 2.78 9.54 1.56
C VAL A 123 3.54 10.34 0.51
N PHE A 124 3.66 9.76 -0.69
CA PHE A 124 3.97 10.45 -1.93
C PHE A 124 2.69 10.64 -2.73
N LEU A 125 2.52 11.78 -3.41
CA LEU A 125 1.37 12.04 -4.26
C LEU A 125 1.76 11.96 -5.74
N PHE A 126 0.95 11.24 -6.52
CA PHE A 126 1.07 11.21 -7.97
C PHE A 126 -0.22 11.77 -8.59
N VAL A 127 -0.11 12.96 -9.17
CA VAL A 127 -1.24 13.58 -9.89
C VAL A 127 -1.25 13.03 -11.31
N ASN A 128 -2.19 12.11 -11.56
CA ASN A 128 -2.30 11.32 -12.77
C ASN A 128 -3.22 11.95 -13.81
N LYS A 129 -3.16 11.49 -15.05
CA LYS A 129 -4.00 11.92 -16.19
C LYS A 129 -3.75 13.39 -16.60
N MET A 130 -2.54 13.88 -16.41
CA MET A 130 -2.17 15.25 -16.80
C MET A 130 -2.26 15.49 -18.31
N ASP A 131 -2.19 14.44 -19.11
CA ASP A 131 -2.39 14.49 -20.57
C ASP A 131 -3.82 14.82 -20.99
N MET A 132 -4.78 14.74 -20.06
CA MET A 132 -6.20 15.01 -20.26
C MET A 132 -6.73 16.11 -19.33
N SER A 133 -5.89 16.64 -18.42
CA SER A 133 -6.29 17.67 -17.47
C SER A 133 -6.58 19.00 -18.16
N GLY A 134 -7.67 19.63 -17.75
CA GLY A 134 -7.96 21.03 -18.07
C GLY A 134 -7.49 22.01 -16.98
N LEU A 135 -6.98 21.49 -15.85
CA LEU A 135 -6.47 22.26 -14.72
C LEU A 135 -4.95 22.42 -14.82
N THR A 136 -4.44 23.55 -14.37
CA THR A 136 -3.00 23.78 -14.26
C THR A 136 -2.41 23.09 -13.03
N ARG A 137 -1.08 22.96 -12.98
CA ARG A 137 -0.39 22.43 -11.79
C ARG A 137 -0.65 23.28 -10.55
N GLU A 138 -0.63 24.60 -10.69
CA GLU A 138 -0.87 25.55 -9.60
C GLU A 138 -2.29 25.39 -9.03
N GLU A 139 -3.30 25.23 -9.89
CA GLU A 139 -4.68 25.00 -9.48
C GLU A 139 -4.82 23.70 -8.71
N LEU A 140 -4.19 22.61 -9.21
CA LEU A 140 -4.17 21.31 -8.56
C LEU A 140 -3.43 21.34 -7.22
N MET A 141 -2.25 21.98 -7.16
CA MET A 141 -1.51 22.14 -5.90
C MET A 141 -2.30 22.94 -4.87
N LYS A 142 -3.00 23.99 -5.29
CA LYS A 142 -3.87 24.76 -4.40
C LYS A 142 -5.01 23.93 -3.82
N ASP A 143 -5.64 23.07 -4.64
CA ASP A 143 -6.70 22.16 -4.20
C ASP A 143 -6.14 21.11 -3.23
N ILE A 144 -5.02 20.48 -3.56
CA ILE A 144 -4.33 19.48 -2.74
C ILE A 144 -3.93 20.07 -1.38
N ARG A 145 -3.27 21.23 -1.36
CA ARG A 145 -2.86 21.90 -0.12
C ARG A 145 -4.05 22.26 0.77
N LYS A 146 -5.14 22.71 0.18
CA LYS A 146 -6.35 23.11 0.91
C LYS A 146 -7.09 21.91 1.52
N ARG A 147 -7.15 20.79 0.80
CA ARG A 147 -8.01 19.64 1.17
C ARG A 147 -7.25 18.53 1.89
N LEU A 148 -5.95 18.39 1.68
CA LEU A 148 -5.13 17.36 2.31
C LEU A 148 -4.17 17.96 3.35
N SER A 149 -3.12 18.66 2.93
CA SER A 149 -2.16 19.28 3.85
C SER A 149 -1.37 20.41 3.20
N GLY A 150 -1.07 21.46 3.98
CA GLY A 150 -0.12 22.51 3.58
C GLY A 150 1.31 22.00 3.31
N GLY A 151 1.67 20.81 3.87
CA GLY A 151 2.97 20.15 3.61
C GLY A 151 3.05 19.40 2.27
N CYS A 152 2.00 19.43 1.43
CA CYS A 152 2.07 18.93 0.06
C CYS A 152 2.86 19.92 -0.80
N ILE A 153 4.01 19.49 -1.32
CA ILE A 153 4.97 20.32 -2.04
C ILE A 153 5.21 19.73 -3.42
N ASP A 154 5.26 20.59 -4.45
CA ASP A 154 5.59 20.18 -5.82
C ASP A 154 7.09 19.87 -5.92
N PHE A 155 7.43 18.63 -6.23
CA PHE A 155 8.80 18.16 -6.41
C PHE A 155 9.20 18.09 -7.89
N SER A 156 8.34 18.51 -8.82
CA SER A 156 8.61 18.39 -10.27
C SER A 156 9.83 19.19 -10.74
N GLU A 157 10.24 20.19 -9.99
CA GLU A 157 11.40 21.03 -10.28
C GLU A 157 12.26 21.18 -9.00
N GLU A 158 13.57 21.14 -9.16
CA GLU A 158 14.51 21.45 -8.08
C GLU A 158 14.85 22.93 -8.15
N ASP A 159 14.32 23.73 -7.23
CA ASP A 159 14.60 25.15 -7.11
C ASP A 159 14.68 25.62 -5.64
N SER A 160 15.10 26.86 -5.44
CA SER A 160 15.22 27.48 -4.11
C SER A 160 13.85 27.66 -3.43
N ASP A 161 12.80 27.86 -4.21
CA ASP A 161 11.46 28.12 -3.69
C ASP A 161 10.89 26.82 -3.06
N ARG A 162 11.22 25.65 -3.63
CA ARG A 162 10.89 24.35 -3.05
C ARG A 162 11.56 24.14 -1.68
N ASP A 163 12.85 24.47 -1.56
CA ASP A 163 13.57 24.32 -0.30
C ASP A 163 13.02 25.25 0.79
N GLU A 164 12.58 26.46 0.41
CA GLU A 164 11.87 27.37 1.32
C GLU A 164 10.52 26.81 1.76
N GLU A 165 9.70 26.28 0.83
CA GLU A 165 8.43 25.62 1.16
C GLU A 165 8.63 24.43 2.11
N ILE A 166 9.67 23.61 1.89
CA ILE A 166 10.02 22.49 2.77
C ILE A 166 10.41 23.01 4.16
N ALA A 167 11.28 24.02 4.23
CA ALA A 167 11.72 24.59 5.49
C ALA A 167 10.57 25.16 6.33
N MET A 168 9.57 25.76 5.70
CA MET A 168 8.38 26.28 6.37
C MET A 168 7.51 25.22 7.06
N THR A 169 7.73 23.92 6.80
CA THR A 169 6.96 22.84 7.43
C THR A 169 7.44 22.48 8.85
N ASP A 170 8.64 22.97 9.25
CA ASP A 170 9.25 22.67 10.55
C ASP A 170 10.12 23.86 11.03
N GLU A 171 9.91 24.27 12.29
CA GLU A 171 10.58 25.46 12.84
C GLU A 171 12.11 25.30 12.95
N ASP A 172 12.60 24.11 13.31
CA ASP A 172 14.04 23.86 13.43
C ASP A 172 14.71 23.82 12.06
N VAL A 173 14.01 23.24 11.07
CA VAL A 173 14.48 23.22 9.68
C VAL A 173 14.49 24.62 9.08
N LEU A 174 13.47 25.44 9.37
CA LEU A 174 13.42 26.84 8.91
C LEU A 174 14.59 27.65 9.44
N ASN A 175 14.89 27.52 10.75
CA ASN A 175 16.04 28.21 11.36
C ASN A 175 17.35 27.81 10.68
N THR A 176 17.53 26.52 10.39
CA THR A 176 18.72 26.03 9.69
C THR A 176 18.78 26.53 8.24
N TYR A 177 17.65 26.55 7.54
CA TYR A 177 17.55 27.04 6.17
C TYR A 177 17.90 28.53 6.05
N LEU A 178 17.48 29.37 7.01
CA LEU A 178 17.81 30.80 7.03
C LEU A 178 19.33 31.06 7.13
N ASP A 179 20.07 30.12 7.72
CA ASP A 179 21.53 30.22 7.84
C ASP A 179 22.27 29.64 6.62
N VAL A 180 21.75 28.55 6.04
CA VAL A 180 22.45 27.73 5.02
C VAL A 180 21.89 27.96 3.60
N GLY A 181 20.61 28.30 3.46
CA GLY A 181 19.93 28.55 2.18
C GLY A 181 19.52 27.30 1.39
N THR A 182 19.68 26.09 1.96
CA THR A 182 19.26 24.82 1.34
C THR A 182 18.80 23.81 2.38
N VAL A 183 17.96 22.86 1.97
CA VAL A 183 17.52 21.73 2.80
C VAL A 183 18.13 20.43 2.26
N GLY A 184 18.92 19.75 3.08
CA GLY A 184 19.58 18.49 2.68
C GLY A 184 18.62 17.31 2.58
N ASP A 185 18.94 16.33 1.71
CA ASP A 185 18.12 15.14 1.47
C ASP A 185 17.77 14.35 2.74
N ASP A 186 18.71 14.23 3.70
CA ASP A 186 18.46 13.49 4.95
C ASP A 186 17.40 14.17 5.81
N VAL A 187 17.34 15.52 5.79
CA VAL A 187 16.30 16.29 6.46
C VAL A 187 14.95 16.07 5.76
N ILE A 188 14.95 16.14 4.42
CA ILE A 188 13.73 15.88 3.62
C ILE A 188 13.20 14.48 3.87
N ARG A 189 14.05 13.45 3.86
CA ARG A 189 13.66 12.06 4.18
C ARG A 189 12.97 11.96 5.53
N LYS A 190 13.53 12.61 6.55
CA LYS A 190 12.96 12.64 7.89
C LYS A 190 11.60 13.35 7.93
N LEU A 191 11.49 14.50 7.28
CA LEU A 191 10.23 15.25 7.21
C LEU A 191 9.13 14.45 6.49
N ILE A 192 9.48 13.66 5.48
CA ILE A 192 8.53 12.75 4.80
C ILE A 192 8.13 11.62 5.74
N ALA A 193 9.10 10.96 6.40
CA ALA A 193 8.83 9.90 7.35
C ALA A 193 7.97 10.38 8.54
N ASP A 194 8.22 11.59 9.03
CA ASP A 194 7.45 12.25 10.11
C ASP A 194 6.11 12.86 9.62
N ARG A 195 5.74 12.65 8.34
CA ARG A 195 4.51 13.16 7.71
C ARG A 195 4.35 14.69 7.78
N LYS A 196 5.43 15.43 7.71
CA LYS A 196 5.47 16.90 7.62
C LYS A 196 5.53 17.39 6.18
N VAL A 197 6.24 16.64 5.32
CA VAL A 197 6.37 16.90 3.89
C VAL A 197 5.79 15.74 3.09
N PHE A 198 5.04 16.06 2.03
CA PHE A 198 4.41 15.10 1.14
C PHE A 198 4.78 15.47 -0.30
N PRO A 199 5.77 14.78 -0.90
CA PRO A 199 6.20 15.05 -2.26
C PRO A 199 5.08 14.82 -3.26
N CYS A 200 4.78 15.84 -4.07
CA CYS A 200 3.82 15.77 -5.16
C CYS A 200 4.58 15.75 -6.50
N CYS A 201 4.19 14.85 -7.40
CA CYS A 201 4.66 14.83 -8.77
C CYS A 201 3.51 14.61 -9.74
N PHE A 202 3.71 14.97 -11.01
CA PHE A 202 2.68 15.02 -12.01
C PHE A 202 3.01 14.15 -13.20
N GLY A 203 2.00 13.50 -13.79
CA GLY A 203 2.23 12.65 -14.93
C GLY A 203 0.99 12.05 -15.57
N SER A 204 1.23 11.10 -16.45
CA SER A 204 0.21 10.23 -17.03
C SER A 204 0.71 8.79 -17.01
N ALA A 205 0.12 7.99 -16.13
CA ALA A 205 0.45 6.57 -16.03
C ALA A 205 0.21 5.83 -17.35
N LEU A 206 -0.87 6.19 -18.07
CA LEU A 206 -1.20 5.61 -19.37
C LEU A 206 -0.15 5.92 -20.44
N LYS A 207 0.44 7.12 -20.43
CA LYS A 207 1.51 7.56 -21.31
C LYS A 207 2.90 7.25 -20.77
N VAL A 208 2.97 6.72 -19.54
CA VAL A 208 4.21 6.41 -18.81
C VAL A 208 5.07 7.68 -18.60
N THR A 209 4.46 8.87 -18.60
CA THR A 209 5.16 10.14 -18.34
C THR A 209 5.12 10.47 -16.84
N GLY A 210 6.23 10.96 -16.29
CA GLY A 210 6.38 11.28 -14.87
C GLY A 210 6.53 10.06 -13.95
N VAL A 211 6.41 8.84 -14.48
CA VAL A 211 6.53 7.60 -13.68
C VAL A 211 7.99 7.34 -13.29
N ASP A 212 8.95 7.61 -14.21
CA ASP A 212 10.38 7.52 -13.89
C ASP A 212 10.73 8.46 -12.75
N TYR A 213 10.21 9.68 -12.81
CA TYR A 213 10.45 10.69 -11.77
C TYR A 213 9.84 10.28 -10.41
N LEU A 214 8.63 9.70 -10.39
CA LEU A 214 8.08 9.13 -9.17
C LEU A 214 9.01 8.04 -8.59
N ILE A 215 9.53 7.15 -9.44
CA ILE A 215 10.46 6.09 -9.01
C ILE A 215 11.76 6.68 -8.45
N GLU A 216 12.30 7.74 -9.08
CA GLU A 216 13.47 8.48 -8.59
C GLU A 216 13.21 9.14 -7.23
N LEU A 217 12.03 9.76 -7.03
CA LEU A 217 11.63 10.32 -5.73
C LEU A 217 11.54 9.25 -4.65
N LEU A 218 10.94 8.09 -4.97
CA LEU A 218 10.84 6.96 -4.05
C LEU A 218 12.24 6.43 -3.68
N ASP A 219 13.12 6.26 -4.67
CA ASP A 219 14.50 5.80 -4.42
C ASP A 219 15.27 6.78 -3.53
N ARG A 220 15.16 8.08 -3.83
CA ARG A 220 15.91 9.14 -3.13
C ARG A 220 15.43 9.35 -1.71
N TYR A 221 14.12 9.25 -1.44
CA TYR A 221 13.52 9.73 -0.19
C TYR A 221 12.90 8.67 0.71
N MET A 222 12.71 7.42 0.28
CA MET A 222 12.31 6.37 1.21
C MET A 222 13.47 5.98 2.14
N LEU A 223 13.23 6.00 3.45
CA LEU A 223 14.20 5.52 4.44
C LEU A 223 14.16 3.99 4.51
N PRO A 224 15.31 3.35 4.75
CA PRO A 224 15.33 1.92 5.07
C PRO A 224 14.40 1.59 6.24
N GLY A 225 13.71 0.46 6.17
CA GLY A 225 12.95 -0.04 7.31
C GLY A 225 13.88 -0.48 8.44
N GLU A 226 13.60 -0.03 9.65
CA GLU A 226 14.26 -0.49 10.86
C GLU A 226 13.40 -1.57 11.51
N TYR A 227 13.95 -2.77 11.67
CA TYR A 227 13.23 -3.91 12.21
C TYR A 227 13.94 -4.47 13.44
N PRO A 228 13.24 -4.79 14.55
CA PRO A 228 13.83 -5.44 15.71
C PRO A 228 14.32 -6.86 15.37
N GLU A 229 15.26 -7.38 16.17
CA GLU A 229 15.76 -8.75 16.03
C GLU A 229 14.73 -9.80 16.50
N GLU A 230 13.82 -9.44 17.39
CA GLU A 230 12.75 -10.29 17.88
C GLU A 230 11.72 -10.54 16.79
N PHE A 231 11.22 -11.78 16.69
CA PHE A 231 10.18 -12.11 15.73
C PHE A 231 8.91 -11.31 15.96
N GLY A 232 8.40 -10.76 14.89
CA GLY A 232 7.09 -10.14 14.80
C GLY A 232 6.52 -10.24 13.42
N ALA A 233 5.20 -10.35 13.34
CA ALA A 233 4.49 -10.33 12.08
C ALA A 233 3.09 -9.75 12.23
N ARG A 234 2.58 -9.09 11.19
CA ARG A 234 1.21 -8.58 11.10
C ARG A 234 0.44 -9.32 10.03
N VAL A 235 -0.63 -10.03 10.43
CA VAL A 235 -1.54 -10.72 9.51
C VAL A 235 -2.51 -9.69 8.93
N TYR A 236 -2.53 -9.53 7.60
CA TYR A 236 -3.42 -8.57 6.96
C TYR A 236 -4.53 -9.21 6.12
N LYS A 237 -4.37 -10.50 5.74
CA LYS A 237 -5.30 -11.16 4.83
C LYS A 237 -5.28 -12.67 5.02
N ILE A 238 -6.45 -13.30 4.89
CA ILE A 238 -6.60 -14.76 4.85
C ILE A 238 -7.22 -15.14 3.50
N THR A 239 -6.64 -16.12 2.81
CA THR A 239 -7.20 -16.66 1.56
C THR A 239 -7.13 -18.18 1.55
N ARG A 240 -7.62 -18.78 0.47
CA ARG A 240 -7.44 -20.21 0.17
C ARG A 240 -6.87 -20.37 -1.22
N ASP A 241 -5.96 -21.32 -1.37
CA ASP A 241 -5.45 -21.69 -2.69
C ASP A 241 -6.46 -22.59 -3.45
N GLU A 242 -6.17 -22.90 -4.72
CA GLU A 242 -7.01 -23.75 -5.58
C GLU A 242 -7.28 -25.15 -5.00
N LYS A 243 -6.43 -25.63 -4.09
CA LYS A 243 -6.57 -26.89 -3.39
C LYS A 243 -7.35 -26.77 -2.09
N GLY A 244 -7.83 -25.58 -1.75
CA GLY A 244 -8.55 -25.28 -0.52
C GLY A 244 -7.66 -25.09 0.70
N ASN A 245 -6.32 -25.09 0.57
CA ASN A 245 -5.41 -24.83 1.69
C ASN A 245 -5.55 -23.39 2.14
N ARG A 246 -5.64 -23.19 3.45
CA ARG A 246 -5.65 -21.88 4.07
C ARG A 246 -4.28 -21.19 3.92
N LEU A 247 -4.29 -19.93 3.52
CA LEU A 247 -3.13 -19.06 3.38
C LEU A 247 -3.27 -17.89 4.33
N THR A 248 -2.33 -17.73 5.24
CA THR A 248 -2.21 -16.59 6.13
C THR A 248 -1.20 -15.62 5.53
N HIS A 249 -1.69 -14.49 5.03
CA HIS A 249 -0.84 -13.44 4.47
C HIS A 249 -0.39 -12.49 5.57
N MET A 250 0.91 -12.25 5.67
CA MET A 250 1.49 -11.41 6.71
C MET A 250 2.71 -10.64 6.20
N LYS A 251 3.00 -9.53 6.87
CA LYS A 251 4.30 -8.86 6.80
C LYS A 251 5.12 -9.27 8.02
N ILE A 252 6.36 -9.64 7.80
CA ILE A 252 7.32 -9.88 8.89
C ILE A 252 7.83 -8.51 9.36
N THR A 253 7.55 -8.16 10.62
CA THR A 253 7.87 -6.85 11.21
C THR A 253 9.09 -6.89 12.12
N GLY A 254 9.67 -8.06 12.33
CA GLY A 254 10.92 -8.25 13.08
C GLY A 254 11.45 -9.65 12.95
N GLY A 255 12.74 -9.84 13.14
CA GLY A 255 13.40 -11.14 13.07
C GLY A 255 13.17 -11.87 11.75
N SER A 256 12.78 -13.14 11.83
CA SER A 256 12.49 -13.99 10.67
C SER A 256 11.53 -15.12 11.04
N LEU A 257 10.90 -15.70 10.02
CA LEU A 257 10.04 -16.88 10.13
C LEU A 257 10.54 -17.95 9.16
N ALA A 258 10.80 -19.16 9.67
CA ALA A 258 11.28 -20.28 8.88
C ALA A 258 10.24 -21.42 8.79
N ILE A 259 10.43 -22.32 7.80
CA ILE A 259 9.66 -23.57 7.71
C ILE A 259 9.87 -24.38 8.98
N ARG A 260 8.80 -24.91 9.53
CA ARG A 260 8.67 -25.66 10.79
C ARG A 260 8.66 -24.81 12.07
N ASP A 261 8.77 -23.50 11.98
CA ASP A 261 8.53 -22.62 13.13
C ASP A 261 7.06 -22.69 13.55
N THR A 262 6.79 -22.38 14.82
CA THR A 262 5.46 -22.21 15.39
C THR A 262 5.17 -20.71 15.55
N LEU A 263 3.92 -20.30 15.28
CA LEU A 263 3.49 -18.90 15.53
C LEU A 263 3.09 -18.67 16.99
N TYR A 264 2.66 -19.75 17.65
CA TYR A 264 2.20 -19.68 19.04
C TYR A 264 2.98 -20.69 19.89
N PRO A 265 3.48 -20.27 21.09
CA PRO A 265 4.31 -21.15 21.94
C PRO A 265 3.67 -22.48 22.33
N ASP A 266 2.34 -22.48 22.49
CA ASP A 266 1.57 -23.65 22.96
C ASP A 266 0.86 -24.42 21.83
N SER A 267 1.21 -24.15 20.56
CA SER A 267 0.58 -24.79 19.40
C SER A 267 1.49 -25.82 18.76
N ASP A 268 0.90 -26.96 18.36
CA ASP A 268 1.56 -27.96 17.51
C ASP A 268 1.56 -27.59 16.02
N GLU A 269 0.83 -26.50 15.65
CA GLU A 269 0.77 -26.01 14.28
C GLU A 269 2.11 -25.40 13.87
N LYS A 270 2.59 -25.79 12.70
CA LYS A 270 3.89 -25.36 12.16
C LYS A 270 3.75 -24.75 10.78
N VAL A 271 4.67 -23.86 10.46
CA VAL A 271 4.84 -23.38 9.09
C VAL A 271 5.18 -24.55 8.17
N ASN A 272 4.25 -24.88 7.26
CA ASN A 272 4.46 -25.93 6.27
C ASN A 272 5.14 -25.38 5.00
N GLN A 273 4.75 -24.21 4.55
CA GLN A 273 5.27 -23.57 3.36
C GLN A 273 5.19 -22.04 3.49
N ILE A 274 6.21 -21.34 2.99
CA ILE A 274 6.25 -19.88 2.87
C ILE A 274 6.24 -19.53 1.39
N ARG A 275 5.28 -18.71 0.95
CA ARG A 275 5.08 -18.29 -0.42
C ARG A 275 5.25 -16.77 -0.53
N ILE A 276 6.04 -16.33 -1.49
CA ILE A 276 6.15 -14.91 -1.87
C ILE A 276 5.45 -14.75 -3.21
N TYR A 277 4.36 -14.00 -3.21
CA TYR A 277 3.55 -13.77 -4.40
C TYR A 277 4.08 -12.61 -5.24
N SER A 278 3.87 -12.69 -6.55
CA SER A 278 4.04 -11.58 -7.49
C SER A 278 3.05 -11.77 -8.63
N GLY A 279 1.93 -11.05 -8.58
CA GLY A 279 0.74 -11.32 -9.38
C GLY A 279 0.15 -12.68 -9.03
N GLU A 280 -0.20 -13.49 -10.02
CA GLU A 280 -0.74 -14.87 -9.81
C GLU A 280 0.32 -15.88 -9.37
N LYS A 281 1.58 -15.60 -9.68
CA LYS A 281 2.67 -16.54 -9.43
C LYS A 281 3.25 -16.34 -8.04
N PHE A 282 3.77 -17.42 -7.47
CA PHE A 282 4.54 -17.36 -6.24
C PHE A 282 5.83 -18.18 -6.36
N ARG A 283 6.81 -17.80 -5.56
CA ARG A 283 7.98 -18.63 -5.25
C ARG A 283 7.90 -19.09 -3.81
N THR A 284 8.46 -20.27 -3.53
CA THR A 284 8.59 -20.77 -2.15
C THR A 284 9.98 -20.42 -1.61
N VAL A 285 10.02 -20.09 -0.33
CA VAL A 285 11.25 -19.81 0.39
C VAL A 285 11.31 -20.65 1.67
N GLU A 286 12.51 -20.90 2.17
CA GLU A 286 12.70 -21.62 3.44
C GLU A 286 12.51 -20.70 4.63
N GLN A 287 12.80 -19.40 4.45
CA GLN A 287 12.72 -18.37 5.47
C GLN A 287 12.20 -17.08 4.87
N ALA A 288 11.37 -16.34 5.62
CA ALA A 288 10.99 -14.97 5.36
C ALA A 288 11.59 -14.06 6.44
N ASP A 289 12.33 -13.04 6.02
CA ASP A 289 12.98 -12.09 6.91
C ASP A 289 12.12 -10.83 7.11
N ALA A 290 12.46 -10.01 8.09
CA ALA A 290 11.84 -8.73 8.35
C ALA A 290 11.75 -7.85 7.10
N GLY A 291 10.61 -7.16 6.93
CA GLY A 291 10.24 -6.37 5.76
C GLY A 291 9.59 -7.16 4.64
N MET A 292 9.64 -8.50 4.64
CA MET A 292 8.99 -9.33 3.61
C MET A 292 7.49 -9.47 3.84
N VAL A 293 6.74 -9.46 2.74
CA VAL A 293 5.32 -9.85 2.70
C VAL A 293 5.21 -11.26 2.15
N CYS A 294 4.65 -12.16 2.93
CA CYS A 294 4.55 -13.58 2.57
C CYS A 294 3.17 -14.15 2.89
N ALA A 295 2.88 -15.31 2.33
CA ALA A 295 1.74 -16.14 2.70
C ALA A 295 2.23 -17.49 3.24
N VAL A 296 1.75 -17.89 4.39
CA VAL A 296 2.14 -19.14 5.02
C VAL A 296 0.98 -20.13 5.08
N THR A 297 1.30 -21.42 5.03
CA THR A 297 0.35 -22.52 5.25
C THR A 297 0.71 -23.26 6.51
N GLY A 298 -0.27 -23.93 7.13
CA GLY A 298 -0.07 -24.75 8.32
C GLY A 298 -0.86 -24.28 9.55
N PHE A 299 -1.56 -23.15 9.45
CA PHE A 299 -2.32 -22.55 10.54
C PHE A 299 -3.80 -22.46 10.22
N VAL A 300 -4.65 -22.71 11.22
CA VAL A 300 -6.12 -22.61 11.10
C VAL A 300 -6.71 -21.51 11.98
N GLY A 301 -6.01 -21.12 13.06
CA GLY A 301 -6.50 -20.16 14.06
C GLY A 301 -6.19 -18.69 13.77
N THR A 302 -5.29 -18.39 12.82
CA THR A 302 -4.91 -17.00 12.48
C THR A 302 -6.09 -16.22 11.92
N TYR A 303 -6.12 -14.89 12.13
CA TYR A 303 -7.14 -14.00 11.59
C TYR A 303 -6.53 -12.68 11.07
N ALA A 304 -7.23 -12.01 10.18
CA ALA A 304 -6.75 -10.75 9.60
C ALA A 304 -6.82 -9.61 10.64
N GLY A 305 -5.73 -8.87 10.78
CA GLY A 305 -5.51 -7.84 11.80
C GLY A 305 -4.76 -8.37 13.03
N GLU A 306 -4.42 -9.66 13.08
CA GLU A 306 -3.66 -10.25 14.17
C GLU A 306 -2.20 -9.82 14.15
N GLY A 307 -1.69 -9.45 15.34
CA GLY A 307 -0.26 -9.31 15.60
C GLY A 307 0.34 -10.56 16.20
N LEU A 308 1.53 -10.95 15.75
CA LEU A 308 2.27 -12.14 16.17
C LEU A 308 3.64 -11.74 16.71
N GLY A 309 4.15 -12.52 17.67
CA GLY A 309 5.43 -12.22 18.30
C GLY A 309 5.39 -10.92 19.11
N HIS A 310 6.29 -9.96 18.80
CA HIS A 310 6.33 -8.66 19.50
C HIS A 310 5.22 -7.69 19.06
N GLU A 311 4.48 -8.00 17.97
CA GLU A 311 3.39 -7.14 17.51
C GLU A 311 2.20 -7.14 18.49
N PRO A 312 1.48 -6.00 18.65
CA PRO A 312 0.26 -5.96 19.45
C PRO A 312 -0.77 -6.97 18.95
N GLY A 313 -1.45 -7.64 19.88
CA GLY A 313 -2.32 -8.78 19.58
C GLY A 313 -3.52 -8.50 18.69
N HIS A 314 -4.03 -7.27 18.70
CA HIS A 314 -5.16 -6.85 17.84
C HIS A 314 -5.07 -5.35 17.57
N GLU A 315 -5.39 -4.97 16.36
CA GLU A 315 -5.51 -3.58 15.97
C GLU A 315 -6.99 -3.19 15.83
N ASP A 316 -7.40 -2.14 16.54
CA ASP A 316 -8.78 -1.64 16.43
C ASP A 316 -9.04 -1.06 15.05
N LYS A 317 -10.10 -1.54 14.39
CA LYS A 317 -10.53 -1.01 13.10
C LYS A 317 -10.92 0.46 13.25
N LYS A 318 -10.39 1.31 12.38
CA LYS A 318 -10.74 2.73 12.32
C LYS A 318 -12.07 2.94 11.61
N LEU A 319 -12.35 2.11 10.60
CA LEU A 319 -13.62 2.12 9.88
C LEU A 319 -14.61 1.20 10.57
N VAL A 320 -15.66 1.79 11.16
CA VAL A 320 -16.73 1.05 11.80
C VAL A 320 -17.90 0.90 10.82
N PRO A 321 -18.44 -0.33 10.61
CA PRO A 321 -19.64 -0.51 9.80
C PRO A 321 -20.83 0.30 10.33
N VAL A 322 -21.41 1.15 9.50
CA VAL A 322 -22.58 1.97 9.86
C VAL A 322 -23.92 1.32 9.53
N LEU A 323 -23.91 0.24 8.76
CA LEU A 323 -25.11 -0.49 8.33
C LEU A 323 -25.04 -1.95 8.79
N SER A 324 -26.15 -2.45 9.27
CA SER A 324 -26.36 -3.86 9.62
C SER A 324 -27.45 -4.44 8.72
N TYR A 325 -27.22 -5.64 8.21
CA TYR A 325 -28.18 -6.36 7.40
C TYR A 325 -28.61 -7.65 8.10
N LYS A 326 -29.92 -7.96 8.01
CA LYS A 326 -30.44 -9.25 8.43
C LYS A 326 -30.32 -10.20 7.24
N MET A 327 -29.60 -11.31 7.40
CA MET A 327 -29.58 -12.35 6.39
C MET A 327 -30.88 -13.14 6.42
N ILE A 328 -31.52 -13.30 5.28
CA ILE A 328 -32.70 -14.18 5.10
C ILE A 328 -32.20 -15.43 4.37
N TYR A 329 -32.37 -16.58 4.99
CA TYR A 329 -31.96 -17.87 4.46
C TYR A 329 -33.14 -18.86 4.44
N PRO A 330 -33.09 -19.93 3.61
CA PRO A 330 -34.15 -20.93 3.53
C PRO A 330 -34.44 -21.59 4.88
N GLU A 331 -35.71 -21.92 5.17
CA GLU A 331 -36.15 -22.49 6.45
C GLU A 331 -35.51 -23.87 6.78
N ASP A 332 -35.06 -24.59 5.76
CA ASP A 332 -34.39 -25.87 5.85
C ASP A 332 -32.89 -25.77 6.12
N THR A 333 -32.34 -24.55 6.20
CA THR A 333 -30.92 -24.32 6.46
C THR A 333 -30.65 -24.28 7.96
N ASP A 334 -29.72 -25.11 8.44
CA ASP A 334 -29.27 -25.07 9.82
C ASP A 334 -28.49 -23.76 10.09
N PRO A 335 -28.96 -22.91 11.04
CA PRO A 335 -28.32 -21.64 11.36
C PRO A 335 -26.86 -21.77 11.82
N TYR A 336 -26.52 -22.85 12.50
CA TYR A 336 -25.16 -23.10 12.99
C TYR A 336 -24.20 -23.44 11.85
N VAL A 337 -24.63 -24.27 10.90
CA VAL A 337 -23.87 -24.59 9.69
C VAL A 337 -23.70 -23.34 8.81
N LEU A 338 -24.76 -22.55 8.68
CA LEU A 338 -24.69 -21.28 7.97
C LEU A 338 -23.69 -20.31 8.60
N LEU A 339 -23.75 -20.14 9.93
CA LEU A 339 -22.83 -19.28 10.65
C LEU A 339 -21.37 -19.74 10.51
N ASP A 340 -21.13 -21.06 10.60
CA ASP A 340 -19.80 -21.62 10.40
C ASP A 340 -19.27 -21.40 8.97
N ASN A 341 -20.15 -21.52 7.97
CA ASN A 341 -19.80 -21.21 6.58
C ASN A 341 -19.51 -19.74 6.37
N ILE A 342 -20.27 -18.82 6.99
CA ILE A 342 -20.01 -17.38 6.93
C ILE A 342 -18.65 -17.06 7.57
N ARG A 343 -18.37 -17.61 8.74
CA ARG A 343 -17.07 -17.44 9.41
C ARG A 343 -15.87 -17.97 8.61
N LYS A 344 -16.11 -18.95 7.74
CA LYS A 344 -15.07 -19.44 6.81
C LYS A 344 -14.82 -18.50 5.64
N LEU A 345 -15.77 -17.59 5.35
CA LEU A 345 -15.65 -16.58 4.31
C LEU A 345 -15.03 -15.27 4.85
N GLU A 346 -15.09 -15.03 6.13
CA GLU A 346 -14.49 -13.89 6.83
C GLU A 346 -12.97 -14.10 7.03
#